data_e05f8b30cb44394cbd7dee57b9ef721e
#
_entry.id   e05f8b30cb44394cbd7dee57b9ef721e
#
_cell.length_a   1.000
_cell.length_b   1.000
_cell.length_c   1.000
_cell.angle_alpha   90.00
_cell.angle_beta   90.00
_cell.angle_gamma   90.00
#
_symmetry.space_group_name_H-M   'P 1'
#
loop_
_entity.id
_entity.type
_entity.pdbx_description
1 polymer ?
#
loop_
_entity_poly.entity_id
_entity_poly.type
_entity_poly.pdbx_seq_one_letter_code
_entity_poly.pdbx_strand_id
1 'polypeptide(L)'
;MLKLKFAVLFIAFSLPLMGQNNAGDIFEKAANQLLTENLELSLEIKEIASNGKFKEKQYNVLIGKSEGIERTKTVVQHPPKLKGITIVITDYPEETGLIEIFTPANGKIRKMKATSKNMELVNSGVSISNYASKDRSQLTFDFKGTEEFDGKSCYKLQVIDNLDLENGKTLYFIEKNTYRILKIIAFNKDGTEKSITTYSDFQVIGQLKGKTQPMFMVNKDIKKAKHNEIKILKIKPRPDLNEENFTIEPVVN
;
A
#
# COMPACT_ATOMS: atom_id res chain seq x y z
N MET A 1 72.37 -24.15 -24.14
CA MET A 1 71.57 -23.51 -23.06
C MET A 1 70.33 -22.86 -23.69
N LEU A 2 69.20 -23.56 -23.62
CA LEU A 2 67.90 -23.13 -24.23
C LEU A 2 67.08 -22.44 -23.13
N LYS A 3 66.85 -21.11 -23.27
CA LYS A 3 66.05 -20.32 -22.34
C LYS A 3 64.57 -20.41 -22.74
N LEU A 4 63.83 -21.19 -22.00
CA LEU A 4 62.37 -21.34 -22.12
C LEU A 4 61.70 -20.08 -21.52
N LYS A 5 61.06 -19.26 -22.36
CA LYS A 5 60.26 -18.13 -21.92
C LYS A 5 58.84 -18.60 -21.64
N PHE A 6 58.47 -18.64 -20.38
CA PHE A 6 57.07 -18.83 -19.98
C PHE A 6 56.28 -17.55 -20.23
N ALA A 7 55.36 -17.60 -21.20
CA ALA A 7 54.37 -16.54 -21.37
C ALA A 7 53.14 -16.88 -20.49
N VAL A 8 52.95 -16.10 -19.44
CA VAL A 8 51.75 -16.17 -18.60
C VAL A 8 50.62 -15.46 -19.32
N LEU A 9 49.67 -16.22 -19.84
CA LEU A 9 48.47 -15.71 -20.47
C LEU A 9 47.46 -15.29 -19.34
N PHE A 10 47.37 -13.98 -19.10
CA PHE A 10 46.35 -13.38 -18.24
C PHE A 10 45.00 -13.43 -18.97
N ILE A 11 44.17 -14.44 -18.70
CA ILE A 11 42.78 -14.44 -19.12
C ILE A 11 42.02 -13.50 -18.16
N ALA A 12 41.80 -12.25 -18.58
CA ALA A 12 40.91 -11.34 -17.93
C ALA A 12 39.49 -11.86 -18.10
N PHE A 13 38.98 -12.49 -17.06
CA PHE A 13 37.54 -12.79 -16.92
C PHE A 13 36.84 -11.45 -16.80
N SER A 14 36.37 -10.88 -17.90
CA SER A 14 35.39 -9.82 -17.91
C SER A 14 34.06 -10.42 -17.41
N LEU A 15 33.84 -10.35 -16.09
CA LEU A 15 32.49 -10.54 -15.55
C LEU A 15 31.61 -9.52 -16.22
N PRO A 16 30.51 -9.92 -16.90
CA PRO A 16 29.54 -8.94 -17.35
C PRO A 16 29.08 -8.19 -16.10
N LEU A 17 29.29 -6.87 -16.06
CA LEU A 17 28.53 -5.98 -15.19
C LEU A 17 27.08 -6.15 -15.63
N MET A 18 26.39 -7.14 -15.09
CA MET A 18 24.94 -7.21 -15.12
C MET A 18 24.49 -5.91 -14.47
N GLY A 19 23.87 -5.03 -15.26
CA GLY A 19 23.38 -3.74 -14.81
C GLY A 19 22.65 -3.96 -13.49
N GLN A 20 23.21 -3.40 -12.44
CA GLN A 20 22.68 -3.50 -11.10
C GLN A 20 21.30 -2.89 -11.18
N ASN A 21 20.25 -3.73 -11.25
CA ASN A 21 18.88 -3.25 -11.24
C ASN A 21 18.76 -2.38 -10.01
N ASN A 22 18.68 -1.06 -10.20
CA ASN A 22 18.53 -0.13 -9.11
C ASN A 22 17.21 -0.45 -8.42
N ALA A 23 17.27 -0.94 -7.18
CA ALA A 23 16.09 -1.34 -6.44
C ALA A 23 15.09 -0.19 -6.29
N GLY A 24 15.60 1.05 -6.15
CA GLY A 24 14.78 2.26 -6.13
C GLY A 24 14.00 2.45 -7.44
N ASP A 25 14.65 2.27 -8.61
CA ASP A 25 13.99 2.42 -9.91
C ASP A 25 12.90 1.37 -10.14
N ILE A 26 13.15 0.13 -9.70
CA ILE A 26 12.12 -0.94 -9.78
C ILE A 26 10.92 -0.58 -8.91
N PHE A 27 11.18 -0.13 -7.68
CA PHE A 27 10.12 0.28 -6.76
C PHE A 27 9.34 1.47 -7.31
N GLU A 28 10.03 2.45 -7.88
CA GLU A 28 9.40 3.62 -8.49
C GLU A 28 8.48 3.25 -9.65
N LYS A 29 8.94 2.39 -10.56
CA LYS A 29 8.11 1.88 -11.65
C LYS A 29 6.87 1.16 -11.12
N ALA A 30 7.02 0.37 -10.06
CA ALA A 30 5.90 -0.34 -9.43
C ALA A 30 4.89 0.62 -8.76
N ALA A 31 5.39 1.62 -8.01
CA ALA A 31 4.56 2.62 -7.38
C ALA A 31 3.80 3.47 -8.42
N ASN A 32 4.43 3.79 -9.54
CA ASN A 32 3.82 4.55 -10.62
C ASN A 32 2.75 3.75 -11.42
N GLN A 33 2.64 2.44 -11.24
CA GLN A 33 1.56 1.64 -11.84
C GLN A 33 0.22 1.85 -11.13
N LEU A 34 0.24 2.20 -9.85
CA LEU A 34 -0.97 2.32 -9.06
C LEU A 34 -1.64 3.69 -9.26
N LEU A 35 -2.96 3.69 -9.18
CA LEU A 35 -3.74 4.90 -9.02
C LEU A 35 -3.77 5.25 -7.53
N THR A 36 -3.38 6.46 -7.19
CA THR A 36 -3.18 6.85 -5.81
C THR A 36 -3.88 8.14 -5.43
N GLU A 37 -4.29 8.93 -6.42
CA GLU A 37 -4.81 10.27 -6.18
C GLU A 37 -6.13 10.50 -6.92
N ASN A 38 -7.02 11.27 -6.30
CA ASN A 38 -8.28 11.73 -6.88
C ASN A 38 -9.18 10.58 -7.35
N LEU A 39 -9.51 9.70 -6.40
CA LEU A 39 -10.28 8.49 -6.64
C LEU A 39 -11.56 8.45 -5.80
N GLU A 40 -12.59 7.86 -6.37
CA GLU A 40 -13.76 7.37 -5.68
C GLU A 40 -13.81 5.85 -5.78
N LEU A 41 -13.89 5.17 -4.62
CA LEU A 41 -13.90 3.72 -4.52
C LEU A 41 -15.15 3.24 -3.80
N SER A 42 -15.69 2.10 -4.22
CA SER A 42 -16.59 1.29 -3.39
C SER A 42 -15.86 0.00 -3.05
N LEU A 43 -15.76 -0.29 -1.75
CA LEU A 43 -14.99 -1.41 -1.22
C LEU A 43 -15.91 -2.36 -0.45
N GLU A 44 -15.62 -3.65 -0.54
CA GLU A 44 -16.12 -4.68 0.35
C GLU A 44 -14.93 -5.29 1.09
N ILE A 45 -15.04 -5.36 2.41
CA ILE A 45 -14.03 -5.95 3.28
C ILE A 45 -14.67 -7.06 4.09
N LYS A 46 -14.12 -8.26 3.94
CA LYS A 46 -14.51 -9.44 4.68
C LYS A 46 -13.41 -9.80 5.67
N GLU A 47 -13.64 -9.55 6.96
CA GLU A 47 -12.75 -9.95 8.04
C GLU A 47 -13.04 -11.40 8.42
N ILE A 48 -12.06 -12.29 8.27
CA ILE A 48 -12.19 -13.73 8.54
C ILE A 48 -11.31 -14.06 9.75
N ALA A 49 -11.95 -14.55 10.80
CA ALA A 49 -11.29 -14.99 12.02
C ALA A 49 -10.72 -16.42 11.85
N SER A 50 -9.78 -16.81 12.73
CA SER A 50 -9.15 -18.14 12.71
C SER A 50 -10.15 -19.31 12.78
N ASN A 51 -11.33 -19.12 13.39
CA ASN A 51 -12.40 -20.12 13.47
C ASN A 51 -13.36 -20.12 12.26
N GLY A 52 -13.02 -19.40 11.17
CA GLY A 52 -13.82 -19.30 9.96
C GLY A 52 -15.03 -18.35 10.04
N LYS A 53 -15.35 -17.79 11.21
CA LYS A 53 -16.39 -16.76 11.30
C LYS A 53 -15.94 -15.50 10.59
N PHE A 54 -16.84 -14.83 9.89
CA PHE A 54 -16.52 -13.61 9.18
C PHE A 54 -17.48 -12.46 9.50
N LYS A 55 -16.99 -11.25 9.26
CA LYS A 55 -17.77 -10.01 9.27
C LYS A 55 -17.53 -9.30 7.95
N GLU A 56 -18.59 -8.81 7.35
CA GLU A 56 -18.52 -8.07 6.09
C GLU A 56 -18.89 -6.61 6.31
N LYS A 57 -18.15 -5.74 5.66
CA LYS A 57 -18.37 -4.30 5.70
C LYS A 57 -18.22 -3.74 4.29
N GLN A 58 -19.02 -2.74 3.96
CA GLN A 58 -18.91 -2.02 2.70
C GLN A 58 -18.67 -0.54 2.97
N TYR A 59 -17.84 0.05 2.12
CA TYR A 59 -17.39 1.43 2.26
C TYR A 59 -17.44 2.16 0.93
N ASN A 60 -17.76 3.44 0.98
CA ASN A 60 -17.39 4.39 -0.07
C ASN A 60 -16.19 5.19 0.41
N VAL A 61 -15.19 5.32 -0.45
CA VAL A 61 -13.92 6.00 -0.12
C VAL A 61 -13.63 7.05 -1.18
N LEU A 62 -13.33 8.27 -0.74
CA LEU A 62 -12.72 9.31 -1.56
C LEU A 62 -11.26 9.46 -1.15
N ILE A 63 -10.38 9.52 -2.13
CA ILE A 63 -8.95 9.80 -1.93
C ILE A 63 -8.62 10.99 -2.79
N GLY A 64 -8.05 12.04 -2.21
CA GLY A 64 -7.68 13.24 -2.94
C GLY A 64 -6.39 13.84 -2.43
N LYS A 65 -5.69 14.54 -3.33
CA LYS A 65 -4.51 15.32 -3.01
C LYS A 65 -4.65 16.73 -3.62
N SER A 66 -4.50 17.72 -2.78
CA SER A 66 -4.54 19.12 -3.16
C SER A 66 -3.51 19.90 -2.36
N GLU A 67 -2.69 20.72 -3.02
CA GLU A 67 -1.66 21.56 -2.37
C GLU A 67 -0.68 20.77 -1.47
N GLY A 68 -0.36 19.54 -1.87
CA GLY A 68 0.51 18.65 -1.09
C GLY A 68 -0.19 17.90 0.05
N ILE A 69 -1.42 18.28 0.41
CA ILE A 69 -2.20 17.67 1.50
C ILE A 69 -3.00 16.49 0.94
N GLU A 70 -2.84 15.34 1.54
CA GLU A 70 -3.61 14.13 1.21
C GLU A 70 -4.81 13.98 2.13
N ARG A 71 -5.96 13.69 1.53
CA ARG A 71 -7.21 13.48 2.27
C ARG A 71 -7.86 12.18 1.86
N THR A 72 -8.34 11.43 2.85
CA THR A 72 -9.15 10.24 2.63
C THR A 72 -10.43 10.36 3.43
N LYS A 73 -11.59 10.28 2.76
CA LYS A 73 -12.91 10.24 3.39
C LYS A 73 -13.52 8.86 3.18
N THR A 74 -13.79 8.14 4.26
CA THR A 74 -14.39 6.82 4.24
C THR A 74 -15.77 6.87 4.88
N VAL A 75 -16.79 6.40 4.17
CA VAL A 75 -18.17 6.34 4.65
C VAL A 75 -18.62 4.88 4.69
N VAL A 76 -19.02 4.41 5.86
CA VAL A 76 -19.55 3.05 6.05
C VAL A 76 -20.93 2.93 5.41
N GLN A 77 -21.10 1.93 4.52
CA GLN A 77 -22.36 1.64 3.83
C GLN A 77 -23.08 0.42 4.42
N HIS A 78 -22.32 -0.56 4.90
CA HIS A 78 -22.81 -1.80 5.54
C HIS A 78 -21.86 -2.19 6.68
N PRO A 79 -22.38 -2.79 7.78
CA PRO A 79 -23.78 -3.18 8.10
C PRO A 79 -24.66 -1.97 8.46
N PRO A 80 -26.00 -2.10 8.41
CA PRO A 80 -26.94 -1.00 8.63
C PRO A 80 -26.73 -0.22 9.94
N LYS A 81 -26.37 -0.92 11.03
CA LYS A 81 -26.10 -0.31 12.34
C LYS A 81 -24.88 0.64 12.36
N LEU A 82 -23.98 0.54 11.37
CA LEU A 82 -22.77 1.37 11.24
C LEU A 82 -22.87 2.33 10.07
N LYS A 83 -23.95 2.26 9.29
CA LYS A 83 -24.11 3.07 8.08
C LYS A 83 -24.03 4.55 8.40
N GLY A 84 -23.28 5.27 7.57
CA GLY A 84 -23.11 6.71 7.71
C GLY A 84 -21.97 7.12 8.68
N ILE A 85 -21.35 6.18 9.42
CA ILE A 85 -20.10 6.51 10.11
C ILE A 85 -19.14 7.00 9.05
N THR A 86 -18.62 8.22 9.26
CA THR A 86 -17.71 8.87 8.33
C THR A 86 -16.38 9.11 9.02
N ILE A 87 -15.29 8.75 8.36
CA ILE A 87 -13.93 8.94 8.83
C ILE A 87 -13.23 9.79 7.79
N VAL A 88 -12.64 10.90 8.21
CA VAL A 88 -11.77 11.72 7.37
C VAL A 88 -10.38 11.69 7.98
N ILE A 89 -9.40 11.39 7.15
CA ILE A 89 -7.98 11.46 7.49
C ILE A 89 -7.39 12.53 6.60
N THR A 90 -6.74 13.51 7.21
CA THR A 90 -5.96 14.54 6.54
C THR A 90 -4.50 14.35 6.91
N ASP A 91 -3.65 14.17 5.92
CA ASP A 91 -2.21 14.01 6.08
C ASP A 91 -1.51 15.26 5.57
N TYR A 92 -0.83 15.96 6.48
CA TYR A 92 -0.08 17.18 6.20
C TYR A 92 1.39 16.85 5.96
N PRO A 93 2.05 17.46 4.97
CA PRO A 93 3.44 17.13 4.62
C PRO A 93 4.45 17.32 5.76
N GLU A 94 4.22 18.31 6.62
CA GLU A 94 5.19 18.73 7.65
C GLU A 94 4.65 18.64 9.08
N GLU A 95 3.41 18.19 9.26
CA GLU A 95 2.74 18.15 10.56
C GLU A 95 2.13 16.77 10.84
N THR A 96 1.79 16.54 12.11
CA THR A 96 1.00 15.35 12.45
C THR A 96 -0.40 15.49 11.87
N GLY A 97 -0.80 14.55 11.02
CA GLY A 97 -2.11 14.52 10.40
C GLY A 97 -3.27 14.47 11.39
N LEU A 98 -4.48 14.67 10.89
CA LEU A 98 -5.74 14.71 11.64
C LEU A 98 -6.66 13.57 11.23
N ILE A 99 -7.30 12.95 12.23
CA ILE A 99 -8.40 12.01 12.02
C ILE A 99 -9.67 12.61 12.60
N GLU A 100 -10.72 12.67 11.81
CA GLU A 100 -12.06 13.09 12.22
C GLU A 100 -13.03 11.92 12.03
N ILE A 101 -13.81 11.60 13.06
CA ILE A 101 -14.78 10.51 13.03
C ILE A 101 -16.14 11.05 13.39
N PHE A 102 -17.09 10.97 12.46
CA PHE A 102 -18.49 11.27 12.68
C PHE A 102 -19.27 9.98 12.94
N THR A 103 -20.12 10.02 13.95
CA THR A 103 -21.01 8.92 14.30
C THR A 103 -22.46 9.37 14.26
N PRO A 104 -23.26 8.94 13.27
CA PRO A 104 -24.66 9.40 13.11
C PRO A 104 -25.52 9.18 14.35
N ALA A 105 -25.31 8.08 15.08
CA ALA A 105 -26.10 7.73 16.25
C ALA A 105 -26.10 8.78 17.38
N ASN A 106 -25.07 9.62 17.45
CA ASN A 106 -24.95 10.67 18.46
C ASN A 106 -24.69 12.07 17.87
N GLY A 107 -24.61 12.18 16.54
CA GLY A 107 -24.37 13.45 15.83
C GLY A 107 -23.02 14.13 16.12
N LYS A 108 -22.06 13.40 16.72
CA LYS A 108 -20.79 13.98 17.19
C LYS A 108 -19.64 13.69 16.24
N ILE A 109 -18.77 14.68 16.10
CA ILE A 109 -17.47 14.54 15.46
C ILE A 109 -16.41 14.44 16.56
N ARG A 110 -15.60 13.37 16.51
CA ARG A 110 -14.43 13.18 17.35
C ARG A 110 -13.19 13.46 16.51
N LYS A 111 -12.28 14.29 17.02
CA LYS A 111 -11.01 14.62 16.37
C LYS A 111 -9.84 14.03 17.16
N MET A 112 -8.85 13.51 16.47
CA MET A 112 -7.62 12.97 17.07
C MET A 112 -6.44 13.09 16.11
N LYS A 113 -5.22 13.09 16.64
CA LYS A 113 -4.00 13.09 15.83
C LYS A 113 -3.84 11.76 15.09
N ALA A 114 -3.35 11.81 13.84
CA ALA A 114 -3.07 10.62 13.01
C ALA A 114 -1.75 9.96 13.43
N THR A 115 -1.71 9.39 14.63
CA THR A 115 -0.59 8.56 15.10
C THR A 115 -0.75 7.12 14.60
N SER A 116 0.34 6.34 14.54
CA SER A 116 0.30 4.92 14.13
C SER A 116 -0.75 4.13 14.89
N LYS A 117 -0.85 4.34 16.22
CA LYS A 117 -1.86 3.72 17.08
C LYS A 117 -3.31 4.09 16.71
N ASN A 118 -3.55 5.36 16.43
CA ASN A 118 -4.90 5.83 16.07
C ASN A 118 -5.28 5.38 14.65
N MET A 119 -4.30 5.33 13.76
CA MET A 119 -4.48 4.79 12.40
C MET A 119 -4.84 3.31 12.42
N GLU A 120 -4.24 2.50 13.30
CA GLU A 120 -4.63 1.08 13.47
C GLU A 120 -6.07 0.91 13.96
N LEU A 121 -6.57 1.82 14.81
CA LEU A 121 -7.95 1.79 15.30
C LEU A 121 -8.96 2.09 14.20
N VAL A 122 -8.60 2.95 13.27
CA VAL A 122 -9.47 3.42 12.18
C VAL A 122 -9.37 2.53 10.96
N ASN A 123 -8.18 2.01 10.70
CA ASN A 123 -7.91 1.13 9.56
C ASN A 123 -8.41 -0.29 9.84
N SER A 124 -9.33 -0.73 9.03
CA SER A 124 -9.75 -2.14 8.93
C SER A 124 -8.64 -3.05 8.33
N GLY A 125 -7.37 -2.67 8.46
CA GLY A 125 -6.22 -3.43 7.95
C GLY A 125 -5.84 -3.12 6.51
N VAL A 126 -6.42 -2.09 5.90
CA VAL A 126 -6.11 -1.66 4.52
C VAL A 126 -5.67 -0.22 4.51
N SER A 127 -4.39 0.01 4.45
CA SER A 127 -3.84 1.29 4.05
C SER A 127 -3.65 1.30 2.54
N ILE A 128 -4.60 1.89 1.82
CA ILE A 128 -4.49 2.10 0.37
C ILE A 128 -3.43 3.18 0.09
N SER A 129 -3.22 4.09 1.04
CA SER A 129 -2.32 5.25 0.91
C SER A 129 -0.83 4.94 1.14
N ASN A 130 -0.47 3.80 1.72
CA ASN A 130 0.90 3.54 2.17
C ASN A 130 1.96 3.43 1.06
N TYR A 131 1.59 3.52 -0.21
CA TYR A 131 2.52 3.27 -1.31
C TYR A 131 2.91 4.51 -2.10
N ALA A 132 2.10 5.53 -2.10
CA ALA A 132 2.26 6.64 -3.03
C ALA A 132 2.79 7.92 -2.40
N SER A 133 2.52 8.13 -1.13
CA SER A 133 2.70 9.43 -0.48
C SER A 133 3.96 9.57 0.36
N LYS A 134 4.64 8.46 0.70
CA LYS A 134 5.86 8.56 1.51
C LYS A 134 6.97 9.27 0.73
N ASP A 135 7.60 10.22 1.39
CA ASP A 135 8.85 10.81 0.90
C ASP A 135 9.88 9.70 0.69
N ARG A 136 10.15 9.40 -0.58
CA ARG A 136 11.04 8.31 -0.98
C ARG A 136 12.49 8.53 -0.56
N SER A 137 12.87 9.76 -0.25
CA SER A 137 14.19 10.09 0.29
C SER A 137 14.45 9.42 1.65
N GLN A 138 13.38 9.07 2.36
CA GLN A 138 13.44 8.41 3.65
C GLN A 138 13.45 6.87 3.56
N LEU A 139 13.38 6.32 2.35
CA LEU A 139 13.36 4.87 2.12
C LEU A 139 14.74 4.36 1.70
N THR A 140 15.16 3.26 2.30
CA THR A 140 16.32 2.48 1.86
C THR A 140 15.85 1.26 1.08
N PHE A 141 16.42 1.07 -0.11
CA PHE A 141 16.06 -0.01 -1.01
C PHE A 141 17.22 -0.98 -1.16
N ASP A 142 16.93 -2.29 -1.11
CA ASP A 142 17.92 -3.34 -1.31
C ASP A 142 17.35 -4.44 -2.21
N PHE A 143 18.06 -4.78 -3.28
CA PHE A 143 17.69 -5.84 -4.22
C PHE A 143 18.06 -7.21 -3.66
N LYS A 144 17.08 -8.05 -3.37
CA LYS A 144 17.24 -9.39 -2.80
C LYS A 144 17.21 -10.51 -3.83
N GLY A 145 17.34 -10.17 -5.12
CA GLY A 145 17.32 -11.14 -6.21
C GLY A 145 15.96 -11.28 -6.86
N THR A 146 15.73 -12.44 -7.44
CA THR A 146 14.48 -12.77 -8.14
C THR A 146 13.90 -14.06 -7.58
N GLU A 147 12.57 -14.10 -7.51
CA GLU A 147 11.83 -15.25 -6.97
C GLU A 147 10.56 -15.45 -7.80
N GLU A 148 10.10 -16.69 -7.92
CA GLU A 148 8.82 -16.99 -8.53
C GLU A 148 7.70 -16.86 -7.51
N PHE A 149 6.62 -16.19 -7.88
CA PHE A 149 5.41 -16.10 -7.09
C PHE A 149 4.19 -16.23 -8.00
N ASP A 150 3.33 -17.21 -7.70
CA ASP A 150 2.10 -17.51 -8.48
C ASP A 150 2.39 -17.68 -9.98
N GLY A 151 3.44 -18.47 -10.34
CA GLY A 151 3.87 -18.72 -11.70
C GLY A 151 4.48 -17.52 -12.44
N LYS A 152 4.81 -16.42 -11.72
CA LYS A 152 5.35 -15.20 -12.28
C LYS A 152 6.73 -14.89 -11.71
N SER A 153 7.67 -14.54 -12.60
CA SER A 153 8.99 -14.09 -12.17
C SER A 153 8.94 -12.69 -11.58
N CYS A 154 9.39 -12.55 -10.33
CA CYS A 154 9.31 -11.30 -9.57
C CYS A 154 10.70 -10.81 -9.18
N TYR A 155 10.89 -9.49 -9.18
CA TYR A 155 11.94 -8.85 -8.40
C TYR A 155 11.56 -8.93 -6.93
N LYS A 156 12.51 -9.30 -6.08
CA LYS A 156 12.36 -9.26 -4.62
C LYS A 156 13.14 -8.08 -4.07
N LEU A 157 12.43 -7.10 -3.52
CA LEU A 157 13.03 -5.89 -2.97
C LEU A 157 12.79 -5.84 -1.46
N GLN A 158 13.82 -5.46 -0.71
CA GLN A 158 13.67 -5.06 0.68
C GLN A 158 13.59 -3.54 0.75
N VAL A 159 12.60 -3.04 1.48
CA VAL A 159 12.43 -1.62 1.75
C VAL A 159 12.43 -1.40 3.25
N ILE A 160 13.17 -0.40 3.71
CA ILE A 160 13.20 0.06 5.09
C ILE A 160 12.79 1.52 5.10
N ASP A 161 11.83 1.86 5.92
CA ASP A 161 11.43 3.23 6.20
C ASP A 161 12.25 3.75 7.37
N ASN A 162 13.14 4.68 7.11
CA ASN A 162 14.08 5.20 8.09
C ASN A 162 13.41 6.08 9.16
N LEU A 163 12.19 6.56 8.92
CA LEU A 163 11.40 7.32 9.89
C LEU A 163 10.50 6.43 10.74
N ASP A 164 10.17 5.24 10.26
CA ASP A 164 9.31 4.31 10.98
C ASP A 164 10.14 3.43 11.93
N LEU A 165 10.41 3.97 13.11
CA LEU A 165 11.21 3.28 14.12
C LEU A 165 10.46 2.12 14.80
N GLU A 166 9.16 1.96 14.59
CA GLU A 166 8.34 0.92 15.21
C GLU A 166 8.21 -0.33 14.34
N ASN A 167 8.28 -0.19 13.04
CA ASN A 167 8.21 -1.30 12.10
C ASN A 167 9.62 -1.77 11.67
N GLY A 168 9.69 -3.00 11.19
CA GLY A 168 10.89 -3.57 10.61
C GLY A 168 10.97 -3.33 9.08
N LYS A 169 11.68 -4.22 8.41
CA LYS A 169 11.76 -4.22 6.95
C LYS A 169 10.44 -4.66 6.30
N THR A 170 10.28 -4.32 5.02
CA THR A 170 9.19 -4.80 4.16
C THR A 170 9.78 -5.45 2.90
N LEU A 171 9.32 -6.64 2.52
CA LEU A 171 9.69 -7.30 1.28
C LEU A 171 8.57 -7.14 0.25
N TYR A 172 8.93 -6.69 -0.95
CA TYR A 172 8.06 -6.54 -2.10
C TYR A 172 8.40 -7.57 -3.16
N PHE A 173 7.38 -8.21 -3.71
CA PHE A 173 7.46 -9.10 -4.86
C PHE A 173 6.79 -8.39 -6.04
N ILE A 174 7.60 -7.93 -6.98
CA ILE A 174 7.19 -7.08 -8.11
C ILE A 174 7.38 -7.88 -9.40
N GLU A 175 6.28 -8.13 -10.12
CA GLU A 175 6.31 -8.84 -11.41
C GLU A 175 7.22 -8.14 -12.40
N LYS A 176 8.17 -8.87 -13.01
CA LYS A 176 9.22 -8.27 -13.87
C LYS A 176 8.68 -7.60 -15.12
N ASN A 177 7.66 -8.19 -15.75
CA ASN A 177 7.17 -7.73 -17.04
C ASN A 177 6.24 -6.54 -16.94
N THR A 178 5.51 -6.41 -15.81
CA THR A 178 4.45 -5.41 -15.65
C THR A 178 4.71 -4.42 -14.54
N TYR A 179 5.72 -4.67 -13.69
CA TYR A 179 5.99 -3.92 -12.45
C TYR A 179 4.82 -3.90 -11.46
N ARG A 180 3.89 -4.84 -11.55
CA ARG A 180 2.80 -4.98 -10.57
C ARG A 180 3.32 -5.55 -9.28
N ILE A 181 2.93 -4.95 -8.16
CA ILE A 181 3.21 -5.52 -6.84
C ILE A 181 2.23 -6.68 -6.63
N LEU A 182 2.74 -7.91 -6.51
CA LEU A 182 1.92 -9.11 -6.33
C LEU A 182 1.81 -9.52 -4.87
N LYS A 183 2.87 -9.28 -4.08
CA LYS A 183 2.92 -9.66 -2.67
C LYS A 183 3.80 -8.70 -1.88
N ILE A 184 3.40 -8.49 -0.63
CA ILE A 184 4.16 -7.72 0.34
C ILE A 184 4.21 -8.51 1.63
N ILE A 185 5.40 -8.57 2.26
CA ILE A 185 5.59 -9.14 3.59
C ILE A 185 6.16 -8.04 4.47
N ALA A 186 5.41 -7.64 5.49
CA ALA A 186 5.90 -6.73 6.51
C ALA A 186 6.45 -7.50 7.71
N PHE A 187 7.54 -7.01 8.29
CA PHE A 187 8.21 -7.62 9.43
C PHE A 187 8.17 -6.68 10.64
N ASN A 188 8.20 -7.27 11.82
CA ASN A 188 8.50 -6.59 13.06
C ASN A 188 10.00 -6.28 13.16
N LYS A 189 10.42 -5.43 14.10
CA LYS A 189 11.84 -5.13 14.35
C LYS A 189 12.67 -6.35 14.70
N ASP A 190 12.07 -7.32 15.38
CA ASP A 190 12.73 -8.59 15.76
C ASP A 190 12.92 -9.55 14.58
N GLY A 191 12.49 -9.16 13.37
CA GLY A 191 12.61 -9.94 12.16
C GLY A 191 11.49 -10.98 11.96
N THR A 192 10.52 -11.08 12.85
CA THR A 192 9.35 -11.93 12.69
C THR A 192 8.36 -11.33 11.69
N GLU A 193 7.62 -12.16 10.94
CA GLU A 193 6.60 -11.70 10.02
C GLU A 193 5.43 -11.07 10.79
N LYS A 194 5.04 -9.86 10.40
CA LYS A 194 3.91 -9.11 10.94
C LYS A 194 2.64 -9.37 10.13
N SER A 195 2.74 -9.20 8.81
CA SER A 195 1.61 -9.39 7.90
C SER A 195 2.06 -9.77 6.50
N ILE A 196 1.18 -10.43 5.77
CA ILE A 196 1.35 -10.76 4.35
C ILE A 196 0.15 -10.21 3.60
N THR A 197 0.41 -9.40 2.56
CA THR A 197 -0.61 -8.90 1.65
C THR A 197 -0.35 -9.44 0.26
N THR A 198 -1.35 -10.01 -0.39
CA THR A 198 -1.31 -10.44 -1.79
C THR A 198 -2.31 -9.65 -2.61
N TYR A 199 -1.98 -9.42 -3.87
CA TYR A 199 -2.74 -8.60 -4.82
C TYR A 199 -3.05 -9.42 -6.08
N SER A 200 -4.28 -9.37 -6.53
CA SER A 200 -4.75 -10.09 -7.72
C SER A 200 -5.85 -9.33 -8.45
N ASP A 201 -6.37 -9.91 -9.54
CA ASP A 201 -7.41 -9.31 -10.37
C ASP A 201 -7.05 -7.89 -10.82
N PHE A 202 -5.89 -7.74 -11.48
CA PHE A 202 -5.43 -6.43 -11.94
C PHE A 202 -6.21 -5.97 -13.16
N GLN A 203 -6.81 -4.79 -13.08
CA GLN A 203 -7.57 -4.17 -14.16
C GLN A 203 -6.97 -2.82 -14.55
N VAL A 204 -7.04 -2.52 -15.85
CA VAL A 204 -6.73 -1.18 -16.36
C VAL A 204 -7.95 -0.30 -16.10
N ILE A 205 -7.74 0.84 -15.44
CA ILE A 205 -8.83 1.72 -15.08
C ILE A 205 -8.93 2.88 -16.07
N GLY A 206 -9.94 2.80 -16.93
CA GLY A 206 -10.36 3.88 -17.82
C GLY A 206 -9.25 4.42 -18.73
N GLN A 207 -9.26 5.75 -18.94
CA GLN A 207 -8.33 6.45 -19.83
C GLN A 207 -6.97 6.75 -19.17
N LEU A 208 -6.69 6.24 -17.98
CA LEU A 208 -5.47 6.50 -17.23
C LEU A 208 -4.33 5.63 -17.79
N LYS A 209 -3.67 6.16 -18.78
CA LYS A 209 -2.57 5.60 -19.57
C LYS A 209 -1.71 4.58 -18.80
N GLY A 210 -1.95 3.28 -19.02
CA GLY A 210 -1.10 2.20 -18.55
C GLY A 210 -1.13 1.90 -17.06
N LYS A 211 -1.94 2.60 -16.25
CA LYS A 211 -2.08 2.31 -14.82
C LYS A 211 -3.02 1.13 -14.60
N THR A 212 -2.63 0.25 -13.69
CA THR A 212 -3.42 -0.92 -13.31
C THR A 212 -3.72 -0.91 -11.83
N GLN A 213 -4.89 -1.37 -11.45
CA GLN A 213 -5.31 -1.45 -10.06
C GLN A 213 -5.64 -2.90 -9.70
N PRO A 214 -5.10 -3.45 -8.59
CA PRO A 214 -5.58 -4.71 -8.07
C PRO A 214 -7.01 -4.53 -7.56
N MET A 215 -7.93 -5.37 -8.04
CA MET A 215 -9.33 -5.33 -7.62
C MET A 215 -9.59 -6.26 -6.45
N PHE A 216 -8.68 -7.16 -6.15
CA PHE A 216 -8.77 -8.06 -5.01
C PHE A 216 -7.44 -8.13 -4.24
N MET A 217 -7.54 -8.05 -2.91
CA MET A 217 -6.40 -8.12 -2.00
C MET A 217 -6.74 -9.03 -0.82
N VAL A 218 -5.74 -9.78 -0.34
CA VAL A 218 -5.83 -10.54 0.91
C VAL A 218 -4.73 -10.08 1.84
N ASN A 219 -5.09 -9.57 3.00
CA ASN A 219 -4.14 -9.20 4.04
C ASN A 219 -4.25 -10.17 5.22
N LYS A 220 -3.18 -10.88 5.53
CA LYS A 220 -3.08 -11.81 6.66
C LYS A 220 -2.29 -11.17 7.79
N ASP A 221 -2.91 -11.03 8.97
CA ASP A 221 -2.25 -10.66 10.22
C ASP A 221 -1.73 -11.95 10.88
N ILE A 222 -0.42 -12.11 10.91
CA ILE A 222 0.21 -13.35 11.38
C ILE A 222 -0.03 -13.57 12.87
N LYS A 223 0.10 -12.51 13.68
CA LYS A 223 -0.07 -12.58 15.13
C LYS A 223 -1.50 -12.90 15.55
N LYS A 224 -2.48 -12.31 14.86
CA LYS A 224 -3.90 -12.46 15.19
C LYS A 224 -4.53 -13.69 14.53
N ALA A 225 -3.79 -14.40 13.67
CA ALA A 225 -4.27 -15.54 12.87
C ALA A 225 -5.60 -15.24 12.15
N LYS A 226 -5.76 -14.02 11.67
CA LYS A 226 -6.92 -13.55 10.92
C LYS A 226 -6.50 -12.97 9.58
N HIS A 227 -7.42 -12.91 8.64
CA HIS A 227 -7.17 -12.24 7.38
C HIS A 227 -8.37 -11.41 6.93
N ASN A 228 -8.07 -10.42 6.12
CA ASN A 228 -9.06 -9.57 5.48
C ASN A 228 -9.00 -9.83 3.97
N GLU A 229 -10.15 -10.12 3.37
CA GLU A 229 -10.34 -10.08 1.92
C GLU A 229 -10.93 -8.72 1.58
N ILE A 230 -10.30 -8.01 0.65
CA ILE A 230 -10.70 -6.69 0.21
C ILE A 230 -11.00 -6.74 -1.27
N LYS A 231 -12.21 -6.39 -1.65
CA LYS A 231 -12.66 -6.32 -3.02
C LYS A 231 -13.01 -4.89 -3.37
N ILE A 232 -12.40 -4.38 -4.43
CA ILE A 232 -12.82 -3.12 -5.04
C ILE A 232 -13.99 -3.43 -5.94
N LEU A 233 -15.19 -2.95 -5.58
CA LEU A 233 -16.41 -3.14 -6.36
C LEU A 233 -16.52 -2.13 -7.49
N LYS A 234 -16.02 -0.91 -7.23
CA LYS A 234 -16.03 0.20 -8.20
C LYS A 234 -14.85 1.11 -7.93
N ILE A 235 -14.23 1.58 -9.00
CA ILE A 235 -13.21 2.62 -8.97
C ILE A 235 -13.50 3.65 -10.04
N LYS A 236 -13.42 4.92 -9.68
CA LYS A 236 -13.66 6.04 -10.58
C LYS A 236 -12.64 7.15 -10.32
N PRO A 237 -11.88 7.59 -11.33
CA PRO A 237 -11.08 8.80 -11.24
C PRO A 237 -11.99 10.02 -11.00
N ARG A 238 -11.56 10.90 -10.11
CA ARG A 238 -12.28 12.10 -9.69
C ARG A 238 -11.36 13.33 -9.70
N PRO A 239 -10.95 13.80 -10.89
CA PRO A 239 -10.08 14.98 -11.00
C PRO A 239 -10.74 16.27 -10.46
N ASP A 240 -12.03 16.24 -10.22
CA ASP A 240 -12.86 17.31 -9.69
C ASP A 240 -12.82 17.42 -8.15
N LEU A 241 -12.15 16.48 -7.44
CA LEU A 241 -12.11 16.53 -5.98
C LEU A 241 -11.34 17.75 -5.48
N ASN A 242 -11.98 18.43 -4.53
CA ASN A 242 -11.43 19.56 -3.79
C ASN A 242 -11.60 19.34 -2.27
N GLU A 243 -11.19 20.29 -1.45
CA GLU A 243 -11.23 20.18 0.01
C GLU A 243 -12.65 19.98 0.56
N GLU A 244 -13.66 20.62 -0.05
CA GLU A 244 -15.05 20.54 0.39
C GLU A 244 -15.59 19.11 0.35
N ASN A 245 -15.13 18.29 -0.60
CA ASN A 245 -15.54 16.89 -0.70
C ASN A 245 -15.15 16.05 0.53
N PHE A 246 -14.16 16.52 1.30
CA PHE A 246 -13.64 15.83 2.49
C PHE A 246 -14.19 16.38 3.81
N THR A 247 -15.02 17.41 3.78
CA THR A 247 -15.68 17.89 4.99
C THR A 247 -16.72 16.90 5.49
N ILE A 248 -16.88 16.83 6.81
CA ILE A 248 -17.97 16.09 7.45
C ILE A 248 -19.10 17.08 7.69
N GLU A 249 -20.19 16.93 6.95
CA GLU A 249 -21.41 17.68 7.21
C GLU A 249 -22.21 16.93 8.27
N PRO A 250 -22.42 17.50 9.47
CA PRO A 250 -23.36 16.93 10.43
C PRO A 250 -24.76 16.97 9.80
N VAL A 251 -25.42 15.82 9.72
CA VAL A 251 -26.83 15.81 9.34
C VAL A 251 -27.58 16.56 10.45
N VAL A 252 -27.99 17.78 10.16
CA VAL A 252 -28.92 18.55 11.01
C VAL A 252 -30.28 17.90 10.81
N ASN A 253 -30.71 17.09 11.80
CA ASN A 253 -32.09 16.59 11.88
C ASN A 253 -33.00 17.66 12.42
#